data_e17a8dce9afe7417a275d40cadcea6bd
#
_entry.id   e17a8dce9afe7417a275d40cadcea6bd
#
_cell.length_a   1.000
_cell.length_b   1.000
_cell.length_c   1.000
_cell.angle_alpha   90.00
_cell.angle_beta   90.00
_cell.angle_gamma   90.00
#
_symmetry.space_group_name_H-M   'P 1'
#
loop_
_entity.id
_entity.type
_entity.pdbx_description
1 polymer ?
#
loop_
_entity_poly.entity_id
_entity_poly.type
_entity_poly.pdbx_seq_one_letter_code
_entity_poly.pdbx_strand_id
1 'polypeptide(L)'
;MRHRARKTLTALAAAIGLAGIGVSALAQPTATGGPEVMPYAVEDFPHSLQVMSWNMCGPQRSSYHCEGTGTPEDKANVVTTQVAVNRVEAVLLQEVCEDDLTLLMTKLGPGWSKAFDNYQWLNNDGTRKNSRCGEDTGRADRIGTAIVVKGQIIDARTYPTTQPTAGQQTPFHCATASNWDVRLCTVHATRVGANPNNPTQDFRGQQFTEIKTIVDTFPKTVFGGDFNSRSPDDPKNPAPGVWPVGLYSTGPSTPGYQECDQNGSSRTGRPTHTTAATGTTPAIEAKIDYIFSNQTRNWCTVTPTSKSDHSIIIESVTISG
;
A
#
# COMPACT_ATOMS: atom_id res chain seq x y z
N MET A 1 -15.04 -54.66 -17.45
CA MET A 1 -16.39 -55.30 -17.45
C MET A 1 -17.32 -54.53 -16.57
N ARG A 2 -18.54 -54.25 -17.09
CA ARG A 2 -19.77 -53.73 -16.43
C ARG A 2 -19.71 -52.27 -15.91
N HIS A 3 -20.65 -51.46 -16.18
CA HIS A 3 -21.82 -51.24 -17.01
C HIS A 3 -22.40 -49.88 -16.59
N ARG A 4 -22.81 -49.15 -17.56
CA ARG A 4 -23.57 -47.87 -17.59
C ARG A 4 -24.85 -47.91 -16.74
N ALA A 5 -25.29 -46.74 -16.27
CA ALA A 5 -26.69 -46.34 -16.35
C ALA A 5 -26.83 -44.81 -16.44
N ARG A 6 -27.26 -44.35 -17.55
CA ARG A 6 -27.91 -43.06 -17.81
C ARG A 6 -29.34 -43.12 -17.31
N LYS A 7 -29.82 -42.05 -16.70
CA LYS A 7 -31.29 -41.82 -16.55
C LYS A 7 -31.60 -40.42 -17.09
N THR A 8 -32.23 -40.43 -18.21
CA THR A 8 -33.01 -39.38 -18.85
C THR A 8 -34.37 -39.28 -18.13
N LEU A 9 -34.82 -38.08 -17.82
CA LEU A 9 -36.24 -37.85 -17.50
C LEU A 9 -36.77 -36.67 -18.30
N THR A 10 -37.88 -36.98 -18.96
CA THR A 10 -38.59 -36.27 -19.99
C THR A 10 -39.51 -35.18 -19.40
N ALA A 11 -39.74 -34.15 -20.22
CA ALA A 11 -40.67 -33.06 -20.00
C ALA A 11 -42.15 -33.51 -19.90
N LEU A 12 -42.94 -32.76 -19.17
CA LEU A 12 -44.39 -32.71 -19.36
C LEU A 12 -44.89 -31.28 -19.33
N ALA A 13 -45.39 -30.81 -20.46
CA ALA A 13 -46.12 -29.57 -20.59
C ALA A 13 -47.59 -29.81 -20.27
N ALA A 14 -48.20 -28.92 -19.53
CA ALA A 14 -49.67 -28.86 -19.42
C ALA A 14 -50.10 -27.39 -19.64
N ALA A 15 -50.77 -27.19 -20.73
CA ALA A 15 -51.51 -25.97 -21.07
C ALA A 15 -52.93 -26.09 -20.50
N ILE A 16 -53.39 -25.11 -19.77
CA ILE A 16 -54.83 -24.90 -19.50
C ILE A 16 -55.15 -23.43 -19.83
N GLY A 17 -55.99 -23.25 -20.82
CA GLY A 17 -56.60 -21.96 -21.15
C GLY A 17 -57.96 -21.78 -20.42
N LEU A 18 -58.37 -20.58 -20.38
CA LEU A 18 -59.74 -20.09 -20.58
C LEU A 18 -60.20 -18.99 -19.58
N ALA A 19 -60.74 -18.06 -20.20
CA ALA A 19 -61.93 -17.24 -19.94
C ALA A 19 -61.70 -15.90 -19.25
N GLY A 20 -61.96 -14.90 -20.06
CA GLY A 20 -62.02 -13.48 -19.68
C GLY A 20 -63.25 -13.12 -18.84
N ILE A 21 -63.03 -12.21 -17.91
CA ILE A 21 -64.07 -11.36 -17.37
C ILE A 21 -63.49 -9.95 -17.39
N GLY A 22 -64.15 -9.09 -18.18
CA GLY A 22 -63.82 -7.68 -18.25
C GLY A 22 -64.18 -6.95 -16.95
N VAL A 23 -63.20 -6.32 -16.34
CA VAL A 23 -63.43 -5.34 -15.27
C VAL A 23 -62.82 -4.06 -15.70
N SER A 24 -63.67 -3.04 -15.80
CA SER A 24 -63.30 -1.65 -16.12
C SER A 24 -62.27 -1.12 -15.12
N ALA A 25 -61.10 -0.83 -15.61
CA ALA A 25 -60.04 -0.23 -14.82
C ALA A 25 -60.34 1.25 -14.58
N LEU A 26 -60.61 1.62 -13.35
CA LEU A 26 -60.50 2.97 -12.88
C LEU A 26 -59.03 3.37 -12.92
N ALA A 27 -58.70 4.38 -13.70
CA ALA A 27 -57.37 4.94 -13.77
C ALA A 27 -56.98 5.51 -12.41
N GLN A 28 -56.02 4.86 -11.72
CA GLN A 28 -55.32 5.46 -10.61
C GLN A 28 -54.25 6.43 -11.15
N PRO A 29 -54.10 7.61 -10.54
CA PRO A 29 -52.99 8.48 -10.89
C PRO A 29 -51.69 7.83 -10.42
N THR A 30 -50.83 7.52 -11.34
CA THR A 30 -49.46 7.09 -11.07
C THR A 30 -48.68 8.27 -10.52
N ALA A 31 -48.53 8.32 -9.20
CA ALA A 31 -47.53 9.16 -8.55
C ALA A 31 -46.15 8.55 -8.79
N THR A 32 -45.56 8.83 -9.92
CA THR A 32 -44.14 8.56 -10.20
C THR A 32 -43.31 9.77 -9.76
N GLY A 33 -43.03 9.86 -8.49
CA GLY A 33 -42.10 10.79 -7.90
C GLY A 33 -41.34 10.08 -6.79
N GLY A 34 -40.55 9.06 -7.13
CA GLY A 34 -39.49 8.64 -6.25
C GLY A 34 -38.44 9.75 -6.14
N PRO A 35 -37.77 9.95 -4.99
CA PRO A 35 -36.73 10.94 -4.90
C PRO A 35 -35.70 10.63 -5.98
N GLU A 36 -35.58 11.54 -6.93
CA GLU A 36 -34.52 11.58 -7.90
C GLU A 36 -33.23 11.67 -7.08
N VAL A 37 -32.49 10.56 -6.96
CA VAL A 37 -31.17 10.57 -6.40
C VAL A 37 -30.34 11.36 -7.41
N MET A 38 -30.22 12.65 -7.16
CA MET A 38 -29.26 13.46 -7.91
C MET A 38 -27.92 12.76 -7.78
N PRO A 39 -27.22 12.45 -8.89
CA PRO A 39 -25.85 12.03 -8.80
C PRO A 39 -25.14 13.17 -8.06
N TYR A 40 -24.54 12.84 -6.91
CA TYR A 40 -23.64 13.78 -6.24
C TYR A 40 -22.62 14.17 -7.31
N ALA A 41 -22.72 15.37 -7.82
CA ALA A 41 -21.64 15.98 -8.56
C ALA A 41 -20.46 15.95 -7.59
N VAL A 42 -19.44 15.18 -7.91
CA VAL A 42 -18.13 15.29 -7.25
C VAL A 42 -17.74 16.73 -7.50
N GLU A 43 -17.85 17.55 -6.47
CA GLU A 43 -17.45 18.96 -6.58
C GLU A 43 -15.97 18.95 -6.93
N ASP A 44 -15.64 19.52 -8.06
CA ASP A 44 -14.30 19.61 -8.67
C ASP A 44 -13.41 20.61 -7.89
N PHE A 45 -13.50 20.58 -6.57
CA PHE A 45 -12.65 21.39 -5.71
C PHE A 45 -11.33 20.66 -5.44
N PRO A 46 -10.20 21.35 -5.55
CA PRO A 46 -8.93 20.77 -5.18
C PRO A 46 -8.96 20.33 -3.72
N HIS A 47 -8.80 19.04 -3.50
CA HIS A 47 -8.78 18.44 -2.17
C HIS A 47 -7.32 18.25 -1.68
N SER A 48 -7.08 18.62 -0.43
CA SER A 48 -5.79 18.36 0.21
C SER A 48 -5.80 16.98 0.86
N LEU A 49 -5.01 16.06 0.32
CA LEU A 49 -4.86 14.69 0.83
C LEU A 49 -3.55 14.57 1.63
N GLN A 50 -3.63 14.07 2.86
CA GLN A 50 -2.48 13.76 3.68
C GLN A 50 -2.20 12.26 3.66
N VAL A 51 -1.04 11.89 3.12
CA VAL A 51 -0.57 10.50 3.00
C VAL A 51 0.59 10.27 3.94
N MET A 52 0.47 9.27 4.80
CA MET A 52 1.53 8.79 5.69
C MET A 52 2.16 7.53 5.10
N SER A 53 3.48 7.40 5.15
CA SER A 53 4.20 6.14 4.92
C SER A 53 5.02 5.78 6.16
N TRP A 54 5.02 4.49 6.52
CA TRP A 54 5.76 4.00 7.66
C TRP A 54 6.02 2.50 7.60
N ASN A 55 7.29 2.11 7.64
CA ASN A 55 7.66 0.75 7.97
C ASN A 55 7.46 0.56 9.48
N MET A 56 6.47 -0.27 9.85
CA MET A 56 6.03 -0.42 11.25
C MET A 56 6.98 -1.29 12.08
N CYS A 57 7.88 -2.04 11.44
CA CYS A 57 8.70 -2.98 12.19
C CYS A 57 7.85 -3.95 13.05
N GLY A 58 6.77 -4.48 12.48
CA GLY A 58 5.75 -5.28 13.18
C GLY A 58 6.26 -6.54 13.86
N PRO A 59 7.22 -7.29 13.27
CA PRO A 59 7.67 -8.57 13.82
C PRO A 59 8.31 -8.50 15.20
N GLN A 60 8.85 -7.37 15.60
CA GLN A 60 9.59 -7.19 16.87
C GLN A 60 10.71 -8.22 17.06
N ARG A 61 11.37 -8.59 15.98
CA ARG A 61 12.47 -9.56 15.97
C ARG A 61 13.82 -8.87 15.89
N SER A 62 14.82 -9.45 16.56
CA SER A 62 16.21 -9.00 16.41
C SER A 62 16.72 -9.13 14.97
N SER A 63 16.27 -10.14 14.23
CA SER A 63 16.62 -10.31 12.81
C SER A 63 16.10 -9.22 11.88
N TYR A 64 15.11 -8.47 12.33
CA TYR A 64 14.55 -7.30 11.63
C TYR A 64 14.95 -5.97 12.28
N HIS A 65 15.81 -6.00 13.30
CA HIS A 65 16.19 -4.83 14.12
C HIS A 65 15.00 -4.15 14.81
N CYS A 66 13.88 -4.85 14.93
CA CYS A 66 12.62 -4.36 15.49
C CYS A 66 12.46 -4.62 16.98
N GLU A 67 13.46 -5.21 17.63
CA GLU A 67 13.41 -5.52 19.06
C GLU A 67 13.33 -4.24 19.89
N GLY A 68 12.40 -4.22 20.83
CA GLY A 68 12.20 -3.06 21.72
C GLY A 68 11.47 -1.86 21.10
N THR A 69 10.95 -1.98 19.87
CA THR A 69 10.24 -0.89 19.19
C THR A 69 8.77 -0.71 19.63
N GLY A 70 8.39 -1.27 20.77
CA GLY A 70 7.05 -1.11 21.34
C GLY A 70 6.07 -2.22 20.96
N THR A 71 4.91 -2.17 21.57
CA THR A 71 3.82 -3.13 21.39
C THR A 71 2.98 -2.83 20.14
N PRO A 72 2.14 -3.76 19.66
CA PRO A 72 1.13 -3.49 18.64
C PRO A 72 0.24 -2.27 18.98
N GLU A 73 -0.13 -2.15 20.25
CA GLU A 73 -0.92 -1.02 20.78
C GLU A 73 -0.18 0.31 20.63
N ASP A 74 1.11 0.36 20.98
CA ASP A 74 1.94 1.55 20.80
C ASP A 74 1.99 1.99 19.33
N LYS A 75 2.19 1.04 18.42
CA LYS A 75 2.27 1.30 16.98
C LYS A 75 0.94 1.78 16.40
N ALA A 76 -0.17 1.18 16.79
CA ALA A 76 -1.50 1.64 16.42
C ALA A 76 -1.77 3.06 16.96
N ASN A 77 -1.34 3.37 18.18
CA ASN A 77 -1.45 4.72 18.77
C ASN A 77 -0.63 5.76 17.99
N VAL A 78 0.54 5.39 17.47
CA VAL A 78 1.33 6.27 16.59
C VAL A 78 0.49 6.67 15.37
N VAL A 79 -0.08 5.72 14.66
CA VAL A 79 -0.89 5.99 13.45
C VAL A 79 -2.11 6.85 13.79
N THR A 80 -2.88 6.47 14.82
CA THR A 80 -4.09 7.23 15.21
C THR A 80 -3.75 8.66 15.68
N THR A 81 -2.58 8.86 16.29
CA THR A 81 -2.09 10.20 16.64
C THR A 81 -1.83 11.02 15.37
N GLN A 82 -1.20 10.45 14.35
CA GLN A 82 -0.96 11.16 13.08
C GLN A 82 -2.28 11.49 12.36
N VAL A 83 -3.24 10.58 12.39
CA VAL A 83 -4.60 10.83 11.89
C VAL A 83 -5.25 12.02 12.58
N ALA A 84 -5.13 12.11 13.90
CA ALA A 84 -5.75 13.19 14.68
C ALA A 84 -5.03 14.54 14.50
N VAL A 85 -3.69 14.53 14.55
CA VAL A 85 -2.88 15.76 14.58
C VAL A 85 -2.61 16.30 13.18
N ASN A 86 -2.22 15.44 12.25
CA ASN A 86 -1.84 15.82 10.89
C ASN A 86 -2.95 15.58 9.87
N ARG A 87 -4.13 15.16 10.31
CA ARG A 87 -5.30 14.87 9.45
C ARG A 87 -4.98 13.87 8.35
N VAL A 88 -4.13 12.87 8.68
CA VAL A 88 -3.80 11.80 7.74
C VAL A 88 -5.07 11.06 7.33
N GLU A 89 -5.26 10.85 6.02
CA GLU A 89 -6.43 10.18 5.43
C GLU A 89 -6.06 8.93 4.67
N ALA A 90 -4.76 8.75 4.34
CA ALA A 90 -4.23 7.54 3.74
C ALA A 90 -2.91 7.13 4.42
N VAL A 91 -2.74 5.83 4.66
CA VAL A 91 -1.56 5.27 5.32
C VAL A 91 -1.01 4.11 4.51
N LEU A 92 0.28 4.19 4.17
CA LEU A 92 1.04 3.18 3.45
C LEU A 92 1.97 2.48 4.44
N LEU A 93 1.67 1.24 4.78
CA LEU A 93 2.40 0.48 5.81
C LEU A 93 3.25 -0.62 5.19
N GLN A 94 4.45 -0.80 5.73
CA GLN A 94 5.34 -1.91 5.43
C GLN A 94 5.65 -2.67 6.72
N GLU A 95 5.99 -3.95 6.62
CA GLU A 95 6.24 -4.86 7.74
C GLU A 95 5.11 -4.88 8.77
N VAL A 96 3.87 -4.72 8.32
CA VAL A 96 2.71 -4.74 9.20
C VAL A 96 2.24 -6.18 9.42
N CYS A 97 2.05 -6.54 10.69
CA CYS A 97 1.42 -7.79 11.08
C CYS A 97 -0.10 -7.69 10.93
N GLU A 98 -0.75 -8.75 10.46
CA GLU A 98 -2.19 -8.74 10.17
C GLU A 98 -3.04 -8.49 11.43
N ASP A 99 -2.63 -9.03 12.59
CA ASP A 99 -3.31 -8.78 13.86
C ASP A 99 -3.12 -7.33 14.32
N ASP A 100 -1.91 -6.75 14.12
CA ASP A 100 -1.63 -5.34 14.43
C ASP A 100 -2.46 -4.40 13.53
N LEU A 101 -2.61 -4.77 12.26
CA LEU A 101 -3.49 -4.06 11.33
C LEU A 101 -4.97 -4.14 11.75
N THR A 102 -5.41 -5.27 12.26
CA THR A 102 -6.77 -5.45 12.76
C THR A 102 -7.02 -4.59 14.01
N LEU A 103 -6.05 -4.52 14.92
CA LEU A 103 -6.08 -3.62 16.06
C LEU A 103 -6.14 -2.15 15.62
N LEU A 104 -5.29 -1.75 14.66
CA LEU A 104 -5.31 -0.41 14.09
C LEU A 104 -6.68 -0.04 13.51
N MET A 105 -7.28 -0.93 12.71
CA MET A 105 -8.60 -0.70 12.12
C MET A 105 -9.68 -0.54 13.19
N THR A 106 -9.59 -1.31 14.29
CA THR A 106 -10.51 -1.17 15.44
C THR A 106 -10.39 0.22 16.06
N LYS A 107 -9.17 0.75 16.20
CA LYS A 107 -8.94 2.09 16.77
C LYS A 107 -9.36 3.23 15.84
N LEU A 108 -9.16 3.08 14.54
CA LEU A 108 -9.58 4.05 13.53
C LEU A 108 -11.12 4.10 13.42
N GLY A 109 -11.79 3.00 13.72
CA GLY A 109 -13.25 2.91 13.74
C GLY A 109 -13.89 2.84 12.35
N PRO A 110 -15.24 2.94 12.30
CA PRO A 110 -15.98 2.88 11.05
C PRO A 110 -15.62 4.08 10.15
N GLY A 111 -15.66 3.87 8.86
CA GLY A 111 -15.28 4.90 7.87
C GLY A 111 -13.85 4.77 7.37
N TRP A 112 -13.10 3.79 7.85
CA TRP A 112 -11.80 3.41 7.33
C TRP A 112 -11.84 2.04 6.66
N SER A 113 -11.08 1.90 5.58
CA SER A 113 -10.91 0.63 4.85
C SER A 113 -9.44 0.26 4.75
N LYS A 114 -9.17 -1.03 4.58
CA LYS A 114 -7.81 -1.55 4.39
C LYS A 114 -7.73 -2.47 3.19
N ALA A 115 -6.59 -2.46 2.52
CA ALA A 115 -6.12 -3.53 1.64
C ALA A 115 -4.79 -4.03 2.20
N PHE A 116 -4.65 -5.35 2.32
CA PHE A 116 -3.46 -6.01 2.88
C PHE A 116 -2.92 -7.01 1.87
N ASP A 117 -1.60 -7.00 1.67
CA ASP A 117 -0.92 -7.98 0.83
C ASP A 117 0.23 -8.62 1.59
N ASN A 118 0.21 -9.95 1.62
CA ASN A 118 1.10 -10.75 2.43
C ASN A 118 2.44 -10.96 1.72
N TYR A 119 3.55 -10.81 2.45
CA TYR A 119 4.84 -11.27 1.96
C TYR A 119 4.86 -12.78 1.79
N GLN A 120 5.53 -13.23 0.74
CA GLN A 120 5.72 -14.63 0.48
C GLN A 120 7.17 -15.02 0.77
N TRP A 121 7.39 -16.25 1.17
CA TRP A 121 8.71 -16.85 1.25
C TRP A 121 8.87 -17.90 0.16
N LEU A 122 9.81 -17.68 -0.74
CA LEU A 122 10.16 -18.62 -1.80
C LEU A 122 11.28 -19.52 -1.30
N ASN A 123 11.01 -20.81 -1.20
CA ASN A 123 12.00 -21.82 -0.85
C ASN A 123 12.90 -22.17 -2.06
N ASN A 124 14.06 -22.76 -1.82
CA ASN A 124 15.00 -23.16 -2.87
C ASN A 124 14.44 -24.24 -3.82
N ASP A 125 13.43 -24.99 -3.39
CA ASP A 125 12.72 -25.99 -4.20
C ASP A 125 11.60 -25.37 -5.07
N GLY A 126 11.44 -24.02 -5.04
CA GLY A 126 10.42 -23.28 -5.76
C GLY A 126 9.06 -23.23 -5.08
N THR A 127 8.87 -23.89 -3.94
CA THR A 127 7.62 -23.80 -3.18
C THR A 127 7.51 -22.46 -2.47
N ARG A 128 6.27 -21.96 -2.30
CA ARG A 128 5.98 -20.68 -1.64
C ARG A 128 5.15 -20.91 -0.38
N LYS A 129 5.45 -20.14 0.64
CA LYS A 129 4.64 -20.07 1.86
C LYS A 129 4.39 -18.60 2.23
N ASN A 130 3.31 -18.34 2.94
CA ASN A 130 3.07 -17.05 3.53
C ASN A 130 4.14 -16.72 4.58
N SER A 131 4.72 -15.54 4.51
CA SER A 131 5.60 -15.05 5.57
C SER A 131 4.76 -14.74 6.81
N ARG A 132 5.29 -15.07 7.98
CA ARG A 132 4.62 -14.88 9.27
C ARG A 132 5.34 -13.83 10.09
N CYS A 133 4.58 -13.17 10.94
CA CYS A 133 5.08 -12.06 11.75
C CYS A 133 6.02 -12.50 12.85
N GLY A 134 5.89 -13.71 13.34
CA GLY A 134 6.67 -14.15 14.48
C GLY A 134 6.77 -15.66 14.64
N GLU A 135 7.29 -16.38 13.63
CA GLU A 135 7.51 -17.82 13.79
C GLU A 135 8.28 -18.17 15.08
N ASP A 136 9.24 -17.31 15.49
CA ASP A 136 10.06 -17.53 16.69
C ASP A 136 9.41 -16.98 17.98
N THR A 137 8.42 -16.12 17.87
CA THR A 137 7.74 -15.47 19.01
C THR A 137 6.34 -16.03 19.28
N GLY A 138 5.95 -17.10 18.57
CA GLY A 138 4.63 -17.72 18.67
C GLY A 138 3.52 -16.96 17.94
N ARG A 139 3.83 -15.87 17.22
CA ARG A 139 2.88 -15.15 16.38
C ARG A 139 2.73 -15.87 15.03
N ALA A 140 1.54 -16.40 14.79
CA ALA A 140 1.23 -17.14 13.56
C ALA A 140 0.60 -16.28 12.47
N ASP A 141 0.27 -15.02 12.78
CA ASP A 141 -0.33 -14.07 11.84
C ASP A 141 0.63 -13.68 10.71
N ARG A 142 0.07 -13.26 9.59
CA ARG A 142 0.84 -12.91 8.38
C ARG A 142 1.53 -11.56 8.54
N ILE A 143 2.65 -11.38 7.84
CA ILE A 143 3.32 -10.10 7.67
C ILE A 143 3.20 -9.64 6.22
N GLY A 144 3.06 -8.34 6.01
CA GLY A 144 2.93 -7.80 4.66
C GLY A 144 3.01 -6.28 4.58
N THR A 145 2.45 -5.77 3.50
CA THR A 145 2.15 -4.35 3.31
C THR A 145 0.67 -4.09 3.45
N ALA A 146 0.31 -2.87 3.83
CA ALA A 146 -1.09 -2.47 3.85
C ALA A 146 -1.27 -1.04 3.36
N ILE A 147 -2.42 -0.80 2.73
CA ILE A 147 -2.95 0.53 2.42
C ILE A 147 -4.21 0.70 3.25
N VAL A 148 -4.23 1.73 4.08
CA VAL A 148 -5.37 2.07 4.95
C VAL A 148 -5.87 3.45 4.54
N VAL A 149 -7.17 3.59 4.27
CA VAL A 149 -7.75 4.84 3.79
C VAL A 149 -9.01 5.20 4.56
N LYS A 150 -9.22 6.49 4.76
CA LYS A 150 -10.49 7.03 5.20
C LYS A 150 -11.46 7.00 4.02
N GLY A 151 -12.53 6.22 4.14
CA GLY A 151 -13.46 5.92 3.05
C GLY A 151 -13.36 4.47 2.57
N GLN A 152 -13.87 4.21 1.37
CA GLN A 152 -13.90 2.87 0.79
C GLN A 152 -12.79 2.66 -0.23
N ILE A 153 -12.17 1.49 -0.20
CA ILE A 153 -11.31 1.02 -1.28
C ILE A 153 -12.21 0.38 -2.33
N ILE A 154 -12.15 0.90 -3.56
CA ILE A 154 -12.96 0.44 -4.70
C ILE A 154 -12.19 -0.46 -5.66
N ASP A 155 -10.86 -0.41 -5.62
CA ASP A 155 -9.98 -1.29 -6.39
C ASP A 155 -8.66 -1.47 -5.62
N ALA A 156 -8.24 -2.71 -5.44
CA ALA A 156 -6.95 -3.06 -4.86
C ALA A 156 -6.28 -4.13 -5.70
N ARG A 157 -5.02 -3.92 -6.05
CA ARG A 157 -4.26 -4.82 -6.91
C ARG A 157 -2.81 -4.95 -6.46
N THR A 158 -2.32 -6.18 -6.57
CA THR A 158 -0.91 -6.50 -6.49
C THR A 158 -0.32 -6.55 -7.87
N TYR A 159 0.79 -5.88 -8.06
CA TYR A 159 1.54 -5.86 -9.31
C TYR A 159 2.81 -6.68 -9.14
N PRO A 160 3.09 -7.59 -10.08
CA PRO A 160 4.33 -8.34 -10.05
C PRO A 160 5.50 -7.39 -10.33
N THR A 161 6.54 -7.54 -9.50
CA THR A 161 7.85 -6.92 -9.72
C THR A 161 8.90 -8.00 -9.62
N THR A 162 10.07 -7.74 -10.18
CA THR A 162 11.21 -8.67 -10.07
C THR A 162 11.53 -8.92 -8.60
N GLN A 163 11.65 -10.18 -8.25
CA GLN A 163 11.86 -10.65 -6.89
C GLN A 163 13.11 -11.53 -6.81
N PRO A 164 13.71 -11.67 -5.61
CA PRO A 164 14.75 -12.66 -5.37
C PRO A 164 14.33 -14.06 -5.80
N THR A 165 15.27 -14.85 -6.30
CA THR A 165 15.03 -16.25 -6.71
C THR A 165 14.85 -17.20 -5.53
N ALA A 166 15.06 -16.73 -4.31
CA ALA A 166 14.75 -17.39 -3.04
C ALA A 166 14.62 -16.36 -1.93
N GLY A 167 14.00 -16.73 -0.81
CA GLY A 167 13.78 -15.85 0.33
C GLY A 167 12.51 -15.01 0.24
N GLN A 168 12.49 -13.88 0.94
CA GLN A 168 11.31 -13.04 1.06
C GLN A 168 10.97 -12.34 -0.26
N GLN A 169 9.70 -12.40 -0.61
CA GLN A 169 9.10 -11.74 -1.76
C GLN A 169 8.18 -10.63 -1.25
N THR A 170 8.38 -9.43 -1.73
CA THR A 170 7.64 -8.23 -1.29
C THR A 170 6.88 -7.64 -2.47
N PRO A 171 5.57 -7.82 -2.55
CA PRO A 171 4.78 -7.36 -3.69
C PRO A 171 4.67 -5.83 -3.73
N PHE A 172 4.45 -5.29 -4.93
CA PHE A 172 4.03 -3.92 -5.12
C PHE A 172 2.51 -3.85 -5.11
N HIS A 173 1.95 -3.18 -4.12
CA HIS A 173 0.52 -3.18 -3.85
C HIS A 173 -0.07 -1.77 -4.00
N CYS A 174 -1.16 -1.66 -4.76
CA CYS A 174 -1.86 -0.40 -5.01
C CYS A 174 -3.35 -0.53 -4.72
N ALA A 175 -3.97 0.58 -4.28
CA ALA A 175 -5.41 0.69 -4.07
C ALA A 175 -5.92 2.05 -4.54
N THR A 176 -7.19 2.12 -4.93
CA THR A 176 -7.91 3.38 -5.21
C THR A 176 -8.97 3.58 -4.14
N ALA A 177 -8.97 4.74 -3.51
CA ALA A 177 -10.02 5.14 -2.60
C ALA A 177 -11.13 5.87 -3.36
N SER A 178 -12.39 5.58 -3.00
CA SER A 178 -13.58 6.15 -3.66
C SER A 178 -13.66 7.68 -3.59
N ASN A 179 -13.01 8.28 -2.59
CA ASN A 179 -13.18 9.70 -2.29
C ASN A 179 -12.33 10.63 -3.17
N TRP A 180 -11.23 10.13 -3.80
CA TRP A 180 -10.21 11.03 -4.35
C TRP A 180 -9.79 10.73 -5.78
N ASP A 181 -10.22 9.63 -6.36
CA ASP A 181 -9.76 9.16 -7.69
C ASP A 181 -8.21 9.18 -7.81
N VAL A 182 -7.53 8.80 -6.73
CA VAL A 182 -6.08 8.74 -6.64
C VAL A 182 -5.64 7.30 -6.42
N ARG A 183 -4.63 6.88 -7.16
CA ARG A 183 -3.98 5.59 -6.93
C ARG A 183 -2.94 5.74 -5.83
N LEU A 184 -3.15 5.02 -4.74
CA LEU A 184 -2.25 4.92 -3.61
C LEU A 184 -1.48 3.62 -3.71
N CYS A 185 -0.14 3.66 -3.65
CA CYS A 185 0.65 2.42 -3.71
C CYS A 185 1.68 2.37 -2.58
N THR A 186 1.88 1.17 -2.02
CA THR A 186 2.89 0.92 -1.00
C THR A 186 4.04 0.07 -1.56
N VAL A 187 5.25 0.48 -1.24
CA VAL A 187 6.50 -0.15 -1.67
C VAL A 187 7.22 -0.72 -0.46
N HIS A 188 7.69 -1.96 -0.56
CA HIS A 188 8.78 -2.47 0.25
C HIS A 188 9.74 -3.19 -0.69
N ALA A 189 10.77 -2.50 -1.13
CA ALA A 189 11.72 -3.05 -2.09
C ALA A 189 12.67 -4.06 -1.43
N THR A 190 13.19 -5.00 -2.21
CA THR A 190 14.19 -5.93 -1.71
C THR A 190 15.48 -5.19 -1.34
N ARG A 191 16.16 -5.64 -0.31
CA ARG A 191 17.50 -5.14 0.02
C ARG A 191 18.57 -5.89 -0.77
N VAL A 192 19.77 -5.33 -0.87
CA VAL A 192 20.96 -6.10 -1.28
C VAL A 192 21.15 -7.27 -0.33
N GLY A 193 21.49 -8.45 -0.86
CA GLY A 193 21.62 -9.66 -0.06
C GLY A 193 20.30 -10.34 0.30
N ALA A 194 19.17 -9.88 -0.24
CA ALA A 194 17.87 -10.53 -0.03
C ALA A 194 17.81 -11.95 -0.61
N ASN A 195 18.64 -12.25 -1.62
CA ASN A 195 18.75 -13.59 -2.19
C ASN A 195 19.82 -14.40 -1.45
N PRO A 196 19.44 -15.41 -0.63
CA PRO A 196 20.42 -16.21 0.12
C PRO A 196 21.36 -17.02 -0.79
N ASN A 197 20.96 -17.28 -2.04
CA ASN A 197 21.78 -18.02 -3.02
C ASN A 197 22.78 -17.09 -3.75
N ASN A 198 22.55 -15.79 -3.73
CA ASN A 198 23.42 -14.77 -4.33
C ASN A 198 23.33 -13.45 -3.54
N PRO A 199 24.04 -13.32 -2.41
CA PRO A 199 23.93 -12.16 -1.55
C PRO A 199 24.41 -10.84 -2.16
N THR A 200 25.12 -10.88 -3.29
CA THR A 200 25.59 -9.69 -4.01
C THR A 200 24.60 -9.20 -5.07
N GLN A 201 23.54 -9.97 -5.36
CA GLN A 201 22.56 -9.61 -6.37
C GLN A 201 21.67 -8.47 -5.86
N ASP A 202 21.52 -7.45 -6.68
CA ASP A 202 20.68 -6.30 -6.42
C ASP A 202 19.51 -6.25 -7.41
N PHE A 203 18.30 -6.45 -6.92
CA PHE A 203 17.07 -6.42 -7.73
C PHE A 203 16.42 -5.05 -7.79
N ARG A 204 16.86 -4.08 -6.95
CA ARG A 204 16.19 -2.79 -6.77
C ARG A 204 16.08 -1.99 -8.06
N GLY A 205 17.12 -1.97 -8.88
CA GLY A 205 17.10 -1.21 -10.15
C GLY A 205 16.00 -1.68 -11.09
N GLN A 206 15.80 -2.99 -11.19
CA GLN A 206 14.70 -3.56 -11.99
C GLN A 206 13.35 -3.31 -11.32
N GLN A 207 13.23 -3.53 -10.01
CA GLN A 207 12.00 -3.23 -9.25
C GLN A 207 11.58 -1.78 -9.41
N PHE A 208 12.49 -0.81 -9.26
CA PHE A 208 12.15 0.61 -9.38
C PHE A 208 11.74 1.00 -10.79
N THR A 209 12.33 0.38 -11.81
CA THR A 209 11.94 0.57 -13.21
C THR A 209 10.53 0.03 -13.45
N GLU A 210 10.22 -1.15 -12.94
CA GLU A 210 8.90 -1.76 -13.03
C GLU A 210 7.85 -0.97 -12.25
N ILE A 211 8.16 -0.55 -11.01
CA ILE A 211 7.30 0.32 -10.21
C ILE A 211 6.98 1.60 -10.98
N LYS A 212 8.03 2.28 -11.52
CA LYS A 212 7.83 3.49 -12.33
C LYS A 212 6.92 3.22 -13.52
N THR A 213 7.14 2.14 -14.25
CA THR A 213 6.31 1.76 -15.41
C THR A 213 4.83 1.58 -15.01
N ILE A 214 4.57 0.98 -13.85
CA ILE A 214 3.22 0.78 -13.34
C ILE A 214 2.59 2.11 -12.92
N VAL A 215 3.27 2.93 -12.12
CA VAL A 215 2.71 4.20 -11.61
C VAL A 215 2.53 5.22 -12.72
N ASP A 216 3.33 5.18 -13.79
CA ASP A 216 3.18 6.03 -14.97
C ASP A 216 1.85 5.78 -15.72
N THR A 217 1.18 4.65 -15.47
CA THR A 217 -0.14 4.37 -16.07
C THR A 217 -1.29 5.09 -15.35
N PHE A 218 -1.05 5.68 -14.18
CA PHE A 218 -2.10 6.32 -13.38
C PHE A 218 -2.04 7.84 -13.53
N PRO A 219 -3.17 8.48 -13.87
CA PRO A 219 -3.21 9.93 -14.04
C PRO A 219 -2.95 10.69 -12.74
N LYS A 220 -3.42 10.13 -11.61
CA LYS A 220 -3.21 10.69 -10.27
C LYS A 220 -2.69 9.58 -9.35
N THR A 221 -1.48 9.75 -8.82
CA THR A 221 -0.88 8.73 -7.95
C THR A 221 -0.03 9.34 -6.84
N VAL A 222 -0.08 8.67 -5.68
CA VAL A 222 0.86 8.84 -4.58
C VAL A 222 1.36 7.46 -4.21
N PHE A 223 2.65 7.26 -4.20
CA PHE A 223 3.26 5.99 -3.82
C PHE A 223 4.45 6.19 -2.91
N GLY A 224 4.66 5.30 -1.99
CA GLY A 224 5.72 5.43 -1.02
C GLY A 224 5.97 4.15 -0.23
N GLY A 225 6.99 4.19 0.60
CA GLY A 225 7.39 3.08 1.45
C GLY A 225 8.89 2.99 1.65
N ASP A 226 9.31 1.83 2.08
CA ASP A 226 10.71 1.46 2.24
C ASP A 226 11.28 0.95 0.91
N PHE A 227 12.13 1.77 0.28
CA PHE A 227 12.83 1.43 -0.95
C PHE A 227 14.14 0.68 -0.70
N ASN A 228 14.54 0.50 0.56
CA ASN A 228 15.79 -0.16 0.92
C ASN A 228 17.02 0.40 0.17
N SER A 229 16.97 1.64 -0.28
CA SER A 229 18.01 2.31 -1.07
C SER A 229 18.17 3.75 -0.65
N ARG A 230 19.40 4.18 -0.44
CA ARG A 230 19.71 5.59 -0.22
C ARG A 230 19.33 6.41 -1.45
N SER A 231 19.06 7.69 -1.25
CA SER A 231 18.71 8.60 -2.34
C SER A 231 19.84 8.67 -3.38
N PRO A 232 19.50 8.97 -4.64
CA PRO A 232 20.51 8.93 -5.72
C PRO A 232 21.65 9.94 -5.54
N ASP A 233 21.41 11.04 -4.82
CA ASP A 233 22.41 12.09 -4.58
C ASP A 233 23.10 11.97 -3.19
N ASP A 234 22.78 10.93 -2.40
CA ASP A 234 23.51 10.66 -1.16
C ASP A 234 24.94 10.18 -1.50
N PRO A 235 25.98 10.89 -1.06
CA PRO A 235 27.36 10.49 -1.32
C PRO A 235 27.74 9.13 -0.69
N LYS A 236 26.93 8.64 0.25
CA LYS A 236 27.09 7.31 0.86
C LYS A 236 26.27 6.23 0.15
N ASN A 237 25.58 6.55 -0.96
CA ASN A 237 24.82 5.55 -1.71
C ASN A 237 25.76 4.65 -2.51
N PRO A 238 25.86 3.34 -2.20
CA PRO A 238 26.73 2.43 -2.92
C PRO A 238 26.19 2.07 -4.32
N ALA A 239 24.92 2.36 -4.60
CA ALA A 239 24.23 1.95 -5.82
C ALA A 239 23.28 3.06 -6.34
N PRO A 240 23.76 4.26 -6.66
CA PRO A 240 22.89 5.35 -7.13
C PRO A 240 22.19 5.03 -8.46
N GLY A 241 22.74 4.13 -9.26
CA GLY A 241 22.19 3.69 -10.54
C GLY A 241 20.95 2.79 -10.46
N VAL A 242 20.50 2.39 -9.27
CA VAL A 242 19.23 1.64 -9.11
C VAL A 242 18.00 2.54 -9.35
N TRP A 243 18.18 3.86 -9.25
CA TRP A 243 17.10 4.82 -9.45
C TRP A 243 16.88 5.09 -10.94
N PRO A 244 15.71 4.78 -11.50
CA PRO A 244 15.44 4.97 -12.92
C PRO A 244 15.40 6.46 -13.28
N VAL A 245 15.88 6.78 -14.47
CA VAL A 245 15.78 8.12 -15.04
C VAL A 245 14.30 8.54 -15.12
N GLY A 246 14.01 9.77 -14.73
CA GLY A 246 12.65 10.32 -14.76
C GLY A 246 11.73 9.82 -13.63
N LEU A 247 12.25 9.13 -12.61
CA LEU A 247 11.46 8.88 -11.40
C LEU A 247 11.28 10.18 -10.62
N TYR A 248 12.37 10.88 -10.32
CA TYR A 248 12.32 12.17 -9.66
C TYR A 248 12.03 13.29 -10.66
N SER A 249 11.06 14.14 -10.36
CA SER A 249 10.96 15.47 -10.96
C SER A 249 12.01 16.39 -10.32
N THR A 250 12.82 17.02 -11.14
CA THR A 250 13.87 17.97 -10.69
C THR A 250 13.49 19.43 -10.87
N GLY A 251 12.23 19.69 -11.25
CA GLY A 251 11.69 21.04 -11.43
C GLY A 251 10.29 21.04 -12.01
N PRO A 252 9.62 22.21 -12.05
CA PRO A 252 8.21 22.30 -12.45
C PRO A 252 7.90 21.81 -13.87
N SER A 253 8.90 21.80 -14.75
CA SER A 253 8.76 21.37 -16.15
C SER A 253 9.44 20.03 -16.42
N THR A 254 9.92 19.33 -15.39
CA THR A 254 10.60 18.05 -15.55
C THR A 254 9.62 16.93 -15.29
N PRO A 255 9.38 16.02 -16.26
CA PRO A 255 8.56 14.84 -16.02
C PRO A 255 9.09 14.02 -14.85
N GLY A 256 8.18 13.37 -14.14
CA GLY A 256 8.50 12.53 -12.98
C GLY A 256 7.65 12.88 -11.78
N TYR A 257 8.04 12.32 -10.65
CA TYR A 257 7.32 12.46 -9.39
C TYR A 257 8.08 13.38 -8.45
N GLN A 258 7.39 14.27 -7.78
CA GLN A 258 7.97 15.04 -6.70
C GLN A 258 8.08 14.12 -5.48
N GLU A 259 9.27 14.06 -4.89
CA GLU A 259 9.48 13.32 -3.66
C GLU A 259 9.24 14.25 -2.46
N CYS A 260 8.63 13.71 -1.40
CA CYS A 260 8.15 14.43 -0.23
C CYS A 260 9.21 15.38 0.36
N ASP A 261 10.41 14.88 0.65
CA ASP A 261 11.48 15.65 1.34
C ASP A 261 12.51 16.24 0.36
N GLN A 262 12.24 16.20 -0.93
CA GLN A 262 13.08 16.77 -1.98
C GLN A 262 13.08 18.30 -1.91
N ASN A 263 14.27 18.90 -2.01
CA ASN A 263 14.42 20.36 -2.06
C ASN A 263 14.93 20.79 -3.44
N GLY A 264 14.01 21.29 -4.27
CA GLY A 264 14.32 21.67 -5.66
C GLY A 264 14.84 20.47 -6.46
N SER A 265 16.02 20.61 -7.07
CA SER A 265 16.68 19.53 -7.83
C SER A 265 17.45 18.53 -6.95
N SER A 266 17.65 18.84 -5.67
CA SER A 266 18.36 17.95 -4.74
C SER A 266 17.48 16.77 -4.35
N ARG A 267 17.95 15.57 -4.66
CA ARG A 267 17.26 14.31 -4.35
C ARG A 267 17.71 13.70 -3.02
N THR A 268 18.39 14.47 -2.18
CA THR A 268 18.69 14.12 -0.78
C THR A 268 17.46 14.36 0.09
N GLY A 269 17.62 14.31 1.40
CA GLY A 269 16.57 14.59 2.37
C GLY A 269 16.97 14.10 3.75
N ARG A 270 16.06 14.24 4.72
CA ARG A 270 16.29 13.80 6.09
C ARG A 270 16.42 12.28 6.17
N PRO A 271 17.25 11.75 7.10
CA PRO A 271 17.27 10.32 7.39
C PRO A 271 15.87 9.82 7.80
N THR A 272 15.54 8.64 7.32
CA THR A 272 14.25 7.97 7.63
C THR A 272 14.43 6.65 8.35
N HIS A 273 15.67 6.15 8.40
CA HIS A 273 16.01 4.90 9.09
C HIS A 273 17.29 5.09 9.89
N THR A 274 17.31 4.49 11.11
CA THR A 274 18.45 4.55 12.01
C THR A 274 18.80 3.14 12.49
N THR A 275 19.95 2.64 12.12
CA THR A 275 20.51 1.43 12.73
C THR A 275 21.22 1.81 14.03
N ALA A 276 20.88 1.17 15.13
CA ALA A 276 21.50 1.43 16.43
C ALA A 276 23.00 1.14 16.40
N ALA A 277 23.76 1.87 17.21
CA ALA A 277 25.17 1.56 17.44
C ALA A 277 25.34 0.20 18.11
N THR A 278 26.28 -0.61 17.64
CA THR A 278 26.61 -1.92 18.23
C THR A 278 28.12 -2.02 18.47
N GLY A 279 28.50 -2.19 19.74
CA GLY A 279 29.91 -2.24 20.09
C GLY A 279 30.67 -0.98 19.67
N THR A 280 31.65 -1.14 18.77
CA THR A 280 32.44 -0.03 18.21
C THR A 280 31.87 0.53 16.91
N THR A 281 30.79 -0.07 16.37
CA THR A 281 30.12 0.41 15.16
C THR A 281 29.17 1.54 15.52
N PRO A 282 29.35 2.76 14.97
CA PRO A 282 28.44 3.87 15.25
C PRO A 282 27.06 3.61 14.63
N ALA A 283 26.05 4.32 15.16
CA ALA A 283 24.74 4.34 14.54
C ALA A 283 24.84 4.82 13.07
N ILE A 284 24.05 4.20 12.20
CA ILE A 284 24.00 4.57 10.78
C ILE A 284 22.62 5.16 10.50
N GLU A 285 22.62 6.39 10.01
CA GLU A 285 21.42 7.04 9.50
C GLU A 285 21.38 6.99 7.99
N ALA A 286 20.21 6.72 7.44
CA ALA A 286 19.98 6.64 6.01
C ALA A 286 18.59 7.14 5.64
N LYS A 287 18.44 7.83 4.52
CA LYS A 287 17.15 7.99 3.88
C LYS A 287 16.93 6.79 2.97
N ILE A 288 15.95 5.94 3.31
CA ILE A 288 15.56 4.76 2.54
C ILE A 288 14.04 4.66 2.35
N ASP A 289 13.28 5.49 3.06
CA ASP A 289 11.84 5.60 2.91
C ASP A 289 11.48 6.88 2.16
N TYR A 290 10.46 6.81 1.33
CA TYR A 290 10.07 7.89 0.42
C TYR A 290 8.56 7.93 0.25
N ILE A 291 8.04 9.12 -0.09
CA ILE A 291 6.72 9.27 -0.72
C ILE A 291 6.93 10.10 -1.99
N PHE A 292 6.36 9.63 -3.10
CA PHE A 292 6.40 10.25 -4.40
C PHE A 292 4.98 10.57 -4.87
N SER A 293 4.80 11.71 -5.51
CA SER A 293 3.52 12.09 -6.08
C SER A 293 3.67 12.81 -7.41
N ASN A 294 2.73 12.60 -8.33
CA ASN A 294 2.54 13.45 -9.51
C ASN A 294 1.53 14.58 -9.25
N GLN A 295 1.10 14.75 -8.00
CA GLN A 295 0.22 15.82 -7.55
C GLN A 295 1.04 16.96 -6.93
N THR A 296 0.44 18.14 -6.80
CA THR A 296 1.13 19.30 -6.20
C THR A 296 1.37 19.08 -4.71
N ARG A 297 2.64 19.03 -4.30
CA ARG A 297 3.02 18.93 -2.89
C ARG A 297 2.78 20.24 -2.15
N ASN A 298 2.12 20.18 -1.03
CA ASN A 298 1.91 21.33 -0.12
C ASN A 298 3.00 21.39 0.96
N TRP A 299 3.24 20.27 1.64
CA TRP A 299 4.26 20.14 2.68
C TRP A 299 4.67 18.69 2.89
N CYS A 300 5.80 18.51 3.56
CA CYS A 300 6.36 17.21 3.92
C CYS A 300 6.94 17.24 5.33
N THR A 301 6.69 16.18 6.10
CA THR A 301 7.37 15.95 7.38
C THR A 301 8.04 14.58 7.42
N VAL A 302 9.18 14.52 8.12
CA VAL A 302 9.84 13.27 8.51
C VAL A 302 10.02 13.34 10.03
N THR A 303 9.40 12.42 10.76
CA THR A 303 9.35 12.42 12.22
C THR A 303 9.90 11.11 12.76
N PRO A 304 11.05 11.12 13.43
CA PRO A 304 11.56 9.94 14.12
C PRO A 304 10.58 9.43 15.19
N THR A 305 10.58 8.13 15.42
CA THR A 305 9.78 7.50 16.47
C THR A 305 10.59 6.41 17.15
N SER A 306 10.34 6.18 18.45
CA SER A 306 10.90 5.04 19.17
C SER A 306 10.12 3.74 18.95
N LYS A 307 9.10 3.78 18.08
CA LYS A 307 8.20 2.63 17.84
C LYS A 307 8.52 1.87 16.53
N SER A 308 9.59 2.27 15.86
CA SER A 308 10.23 1.62 14.74
C SER A 308 11.66 2.15 14.62
N ASP A 309 12.54 1.44 13.94
CA ASP A 309 13.82 1.96 13.47
C ASP A 309 13.66 2.86 12.23
N HIS A 310 12.43 2.92 11.67
CA HIS A 310 12.04 3.85 10.61
C HIS A 310 11.25 5.04 11.13
N SER A 311 11.50 6.20 10.52
CA SER A 311 10.75 7.44 10.74
C SER A 311 9.41 7.41 10.02
N ILE A 312 8.47 8.18 10.55
CA ILE A 312 7.18 8.44 9.89
C ILE A 312 7.40 9.53 8.85
N ILE A 313 6.92 9.31 7.63
CA ILE A 313 6.87 10.33 6.57
C ILE A 313 5.41 10.68 6.33
N ILE A 314 5.11 11.99 6.25
CA ILE A 314 3.79 12.47 5.86
C ILE A 314 3.96 13.51 4.78
N GLU A 315 3.27 13.29 3.66
CA GLU A 315 3.15 14.24 2.55
C GLU A 315 1.72 14.74 2.46
N SER A 316 1.57 16.05 2.31
CA SER A 316 0.31 16.69 1.91
C SER A 316 0.38 17.07 0.45
N VAL A 317 -0.59 16.61 -0.33
CA VAL A 317 -0.71 16.92 -1.75
C VAL A 317 -2.07 17.53 -2.05
N THR A 318 -2.12 18.42 -3.03
CA THR A 318 -3.38 18.90 -3.60
C THR A 318 -3.75 18.01 -4.78
N ILE A 319 -4.87 17.31 -4.67
CA ILE A 319 -5.43 16.51 -5.75
C ILE A 319 -6.19 17.47 -6.66
N SER A 320 -5.73 17.58 -7.92
CA SER A 320 -6.47 18.31 -8.95
C SER A 320 -7.76 17.59 -9.31
N GLY A 321 -8.83 18.32 -9.50
CA GLY A 321 -10.09 17.81 -10.04
C GLY A 321 -9.93 17.20 -11.44
#